data_8b606bad9636066ce2ba737e4879edf4
#
_entry.id   8b606bad9636066ce2ba737e4879edf4
#
_cell.length_a   1.000
_cell.length_b   1.000
_cell.length_c   1.000
_cell.angle_alpha   90.00
_cell.angle_beta   90.00
_cell.angle_gamma   90.00
#
_symmetry.space_group_name_H-M   'P 1'
#
loop_
_entity.id
_entity.type
_entity.pdbx_description
1 polymer ?
#
loop_
_entity_poly.entity_id
_entity_poly.type
_entity_poly.pdbx_seq_one_letter_code
_entity_poly.pdbx_strand_id
1 'polypeptide(L)'
;MIVTGAGSGIGKAIVERFLDEGAKVLAVVRKPEQIEGFLASENFCYVVGDVNDYATNQSAVNMAIEKWGGLDAMVANAGVWDFFKKLQKMSAQELEDGFEQIMSTNVKAVLLAAHASYAALQDTQGCFITTGSNACFRPGGGGPLYTASKYALRGVVAQLALDFAPNVRVCGVAPGATDTPIGGTDALNQTGKSMNKDRARLESMGKHIPLGRVSSPEEHTDLYVMLASEKGARYVTGTILVSDGGLSAGQ
;
A
#
# COMPACT_ATOMS: atom_id res chain seq x y z
N MET A 1 4.94 -14.08 4.11
CA MET A 1 4.36 -12.96 3.32
C MET A 1 5.35 -11.83 3.10
N ILE A 2 5.10 -10.95 2.13
CA ILE A 2 5.93 -9.76 1.84
C ILE A 2 5.08 -8.50 1.99
N VAL A 3 5.65 -7.41 2.56
CA VAL A 3 5.01 -6.09 2.65
C VAL A 3 5.96 -5.03 2.11
N THR A 4 5.53 -4.25 1.11
CA THR A 4 6.30 -3.11 0.60
C THR A 4 5.94 -1.82 1.32
N GLY A 5 6.88 -0.87 1.41
CA GLY A 5 6.69 0.35 2.20
C GLY A 5 6.48 0.06 3.70
N ALA A 6 7.12 -1.00 4.18
CA ALA A 6 6.93 -1.59 5.50
C ALA A 6 7.54 -0.77 6.65
N GLY A 7 8.34 0.25 6.35
CA GLY A 7 9.10 0.98 7.38
C GLY A 7 8.31 2.03 8.15
N SER A 8 7.05 2.30 7.81
CA SER A 8 6.25 3.32 8.50
C SER A 8 4.75 3.19 8.22
N GLY A 9 3.94 3.91 8.99
CA GLY A 9 2.50 4.03 8.77
C GLY A 9 1.80 2.68 8.64
N ILE A 10 0.89 2.57 7.68
CA ILE A 10 0.07 1.35 7.47
C ILE A 10 0.96 0.14 7.18
N GLY A 11 2.03 0.27 6.37
CA GLY A 11 2.91 -0.85 6.07
C GLY A 11 3.61 -1.42 7.30
N LYS A 12 4.05 -0.55 8.23
CA LYS A 12 4.63 -0.98 9.50
C LYS A 12 3.59 -1.70 10.36
N ALA A 13 2.40 -1.11 10.51
CA ALA A 13 1.33 -1.72 11.28
C ALA A 13 0.90 -3.10 10.71
N ILE A 14 0.90 -3.26 9.38
CA ILE A 14 0.65 -4.56 8.73
C ILE A 14 1.73 -5.58 9.15
N VAL A 15 3.02 -5.20 9.09
CA VAL A 15 4.12 -6.10 9.49
C VAL A 15 3.95 -6.54 10.94
N GLU A 16 3.77 -5.58 11.87
CA GLU A 16 3.59 -5.86 13.30
C GLU A 16 2.40 -6.77 13.53
N ARG A 17 1.25 -6.46 12.94
CA ARG A 17 0.05 -7.29 13.10
C ARG A 17 0.24 -8.72 12.57
N PHE A 18 0.86 -8.92 11.43
CA PHE A 18 1.07 -10.26 10.90
C PHE A 18 2.11 -11.06 11.71
N LEU A 19 3.11 -10.40 12.28
CA LEU A 19 4.02 -11.04 13.22
C LEU A 19 3.29 -11.49 14.50
N ASP A 20 2.37 -10.68 15.02
CA ASP A 20 1.51 -11.03 16.17
C ASP A 20 0.57 -12.20 15.87
N GLU A 21 0.13 -12.35 14.62
CA GLU A 21 -0.62 -13.52 14.13
C GLU A 21 0.26 -14.77 13.91
N GLY A 22 1.56 -14.68 14.20
CA GLY A 22 2.53 -15.78 14.03
C GLY A 22 2.99 -15.99 12.59
N ALA A 23 2.72 -15.06 11.68
CA ALA A 23 3.16 -15.15 10.30
C ALA A 23 4.67 -14.85 10.14
N LYS A 24 5.27 -15.39 9.08
CA LYS A 24 6.62 -15.05 8.63
C LYS A 24 6.54 -13.87 7.68
N VAL A 25 7.22 -12.75 8.01
CA VAL A 25 7.07 -11.47 7.30
C VAL A 25 8.40 -10.95 6.78
N LEU A 26 8.45 -10.67 5.48
CA LEU A 26 9.54 -9.95 4.83
C LEU A 26 9.11 -8.50 4.55
N ALA A 27 9.84 -7.56 5.11
CA ALA A 27 9.65 -6.13 4.90
C ALA A 27 10.49 -5.62 3.73
N VAL A 28 9.90 -4.86 2.79
CA VAL A 28 10.66 -4.11 1.79
C VAL A 28 10.64 -2.65 2.19
N VAL A 29 11.84 -2.08 2.41
CA VAL A 29 12.06 -0.71 2.87
C VAL A 29 13.07 0.01 2.00
N ARG A 30 13.00 1.35 1.94
CA ARG A 30 13.97 2.14 1.15
C ARG A 30 15.29 2.39 1.87
N LYS A 31 15.28 2.36 3.21
CA LYS A 31 16.43 2.67 4.06
C LYS A 31 16.49 1.70 5.23
N PRO A 32 17.66 1.23 5.62
CA PRO A 32 17.80 0.27 6.72
C PRO A 32 17.31 0.83 8.07
N GLU A 33 17.41 2.14 8.32
CA GLU A 33 16.93 2.75 9.56
C GLU A 33 15.42 2.57 9.77
N GLN A 34 14.69 2.29 8.72
CA GLN A 34 13.23 2.11 8.80
C GLN A 34 12.81 0.80 9.48
N ILE A 35 13.76 -0.10 9.74
CA ILE A 35 13.48 -1.38 10.43
C ILE A 35 13.98 -1.40 11.89
N GLU A 36 14.59 -0.34 12.39
CA GLU A 36 15.17 -0.28 13.75
C GLU A 36 14.17 -0.54 14.88
N GLY A 37 12.88 -0.37 14.63
CA GLY A 37 11.81 -0.66 15.59
C GLY A 37 11.29 -2.10 15.59
N PHE A 38 11.78 -2.97 14.68
CA PHE A 38 11.35 -4.36 14.62
C PHE A 38 12.28 -5.27 15.43
N LEU A 39 11.71 -6.18 16.19
CA LEU A 39 12.49 -7.18 16.92
C LEU A 39 13.07 -8.22 15.94
N ALA A 40 14.36 -8.52 16.11
CA ALA A 40 14.97 -9.60 15.38
C ALA A 40 14.30 -10.94 15.76
N SER A 41 13.81 -11.68 14.78
CA SER A 41 13.19 -12.99 14.99
C SER A 41 13.37 -13.88 13.75
N GLU A 42 13.18 -15.18 13.91
CA GLU A 42 13.19 -16.13 12.79
C GLU A 42 12.03 -15.86 11.81
N ASN A 43 10.96 -15.23 12.29
CA ASN A 43 9.78 -14.88 11.51
C ASN A 43 9.88 -13.53 10.81
N PHE A 44 10.96 -12.78 10.98
CA PHE A 44 11.14 -11.47 10.36
C PHE A 44 12.43 -11.39 9.55
N CYS A 45 12.36 -10.80 8.37
CA CYS A 45 13.52 -10.34 7.60
C CYS A 45 13.15 -9.15 6.72
N TYR A 46 14.15 -8.55 6.06
CA TYR A 46 13.91 -7.38 5.24
C TYR A 46 14.84 -7.31 4.02
N VAL A 47 14.38 -6.57 3.00
CA VAL A 47 15.16 -6.16 1.84
C VAL A 47 15.16 -4.64 1.78
N VAL A 48 16.33 -4.04 1.55
CA VAL A 48 16.49 -2.61 1.29
C VAL A 48 16.54 -2.38 -0.22
N GLY A 49 15.63 -1.56 -0.74
CA GLY A 49 15.59 -1.23 -2.16
C GLY A 49 14.39 -0.35 -2.55
N ASP A 50 14.38 0.11 -3.79
CA ASP A 50 13.26 0.85 -4.36
C ASP A 50 12.26 -0.13 -5.01
N VAL A 51 11.00 -0.02 -4.64
CA VAL A 51 9.91 -0.83 -5.23
C VAL A 51 9.70 -0.56 -6.72
N ASN A 52 10.22 0.55 -7.24
CA ASN A 52 10.23 0.89 -8.66
C ASN A 52 11.23 0.05 -9.47
N ASP A 53 12.15 -0.64 -8.79
CA ASP A 53 13.09 -1.55 -9.41
C ASP A 53 12.55 -2.97 -9.35
N TYR A 54 12.43 -3.62 -10.49
CA TYR A 54 11.98 -5.01 -10.56
C TYR A 54 12.87 -5.95 -9.75
N ALA A 55 14.20 -5.71 -9.78
CA ALA A 55 15.17 -6.50 -9.03
C ALA A 55 14.93 -6.49 -7.51
N THR A 56 14.47 -5.38 -6.94
CA THR A 56 14.10 -5.30 -5.52
C THR A 56 12.95 -6.24 -5.20
N ASN A 57 11.87 -6.22 -6.01
CA ASN A 57 10.71 -7.08 -5.81
C ASN A 57 11.08 -8.56 -6.00
N GLN A 58 11.87 -8.88 -7.02
CA GLN A 58 12.34 -10.24 -7.28
C GLN A 58 13.23 -10.77 -6.13
N SER A 59 14.14 -9.93 -5.61
CA SER A 59 14.98 -10.28 -4.47
C SER A 59 14.18 -10.58 -3.21
N ALA A 60 13.11 -9.81 -2.96
CA ALA A 60 12.22 -10.06 -1.83
C ALA A 60 11.48 -11.41 -1.97
N VAL A 61 10.99 -11.73 -3.17
CA VAL A 61 10.33 -13.02 -3.43
C VAL A 61 11.31 -14.18 -3.27
N ASN A 62 12.50 -14.09 -3.86
CA ASN A 62 13.53 -15.13 -3.76
C ASN A 62 13.94 -15.38 -2.30
N MET A 63 14.16 -14.32 -1.53
CA MET A 63 14.51 -14.43 -0.10
C MET A 63 13.39 -15.07 0.72
N ALA A 64 12.12 -14.76 0.45
CA ALA A 64 10.99 -15.38 1.14
C ALA A 64 10.92 -16.89 0.84
N ILE A 65 11.11 -17.29 -0.41
CA ILE A 65 11.14 -18.70 -0.83
C ILE A 65 12.33 -19.43 -0.18
N GLU A 66 13.53 -18.86 -0.26
CA GLU A 66 14.75 -19.44 0.32
C GLU A 66 14.61 -19.64 1.83
N LYS A 67 14.10 -18.62 2.53
CA LYS A 67 14.04 -18.66 3.99
C LYS A 67 12.87 -19.48 4.54
N TRP A 68 11.73 -19.50 3.85
CA TRP A 68 10.50 -20.08 4.39
C TRP A 68 9.77 -21.07 3.46
N GLY A 69 10.29 -21.32 2.27
CA GLY A 69 9.79 -22.33 1.34
C GLY A 69 8.62 -21.88 0.46
N GLY A 70 8.14 -20.63 0.57
CA GLY A 70 7.01 -20.14 -0.24
C GLY A 70 6.55 -18.74 0.11
N LEU A 71 5.48 -18.30 -0.56
CA LEU A 71 4.89 -16.97 -0.40
C LEU A 71 3.36 -17.05 -0.45
N ASP A 72 2.68 -16.88 0.69
CA ASP A 72 1.22 -16.95 0.79
C ASP A 72 0.53 -15.61 0.50
N ALA A 73 1.19 -14.49 0.80
CA ALA A 73 0.63 -13.17 0.56
C ALA A 73 1.70 -12.13 0.17
N MET A 74 1.36 -11.28 -0.80
CA MET A 74 2.13 -10.09 -1.18
C MET A 74 1.27 -8.85 -0.96
N VAL A 75 1.74 -7.91 -0.12
CA VAL A 75 1.08 -6.62 0.13
C VAL A 75 1.86 -5.49 -0.52
N ALA A 76 1.37 -4.99 -1.65
CA ALA A 76 1.89 -3.82 -2.34
C ALA A 76 1.32 -2.54 -1.68
N ASN A 77 2.03 -2.04 -0.65
CA ASN A 77 1.56 -0.92 0.17
C ASN A 77 2.34 0.38 -0.07
N ALA A 78 3.55 0.34 -0.61
CA ALA A 78 4.33 1.54 -0.87
C ALA A 78 3.55 2.60 -1.68
N GLY A 79 3.66 3.87 -1.27
CA GLY A 79 2.96 4.96 -1.94
C GLY A 79 3.45 6.34 -1.53
N VAL A 80 3.18 7.33 -2.39
CA VAL A 80 3.47 8.76 -2.18
C VAL A 80 2.22 9.60 -2.46
N TRP A 81 2.19 10.84 -1.95
CA TRP A 81 1.03 11.72 -2.01
C TRP A 81 1.39 13.08 -2.60
N ASP A 82 0.44 13.75 -3.28
CA ASP A 82 0.64 15.06 -3.89
C ASP A 82 0.21 16.26 -3.02
N PHE A 83 -0.16 16.00 -1.77
CA PHE A 83 -0.58 17.02 -0.79
C PHE A 83 -1.62 18.01 -1.33
N PHE A 84 -2.58 17.55 -2.13
CA PHE A 84 -3.62 18.37 -2.76
C PHE A 84 -3.06 19.48 -3.66
N LYS A 85 -1.87 19.32 -4.24
CA LYS A 85 -1.34 20.31 -5.16
C LYS A 85 -2.25 20.41 -6.38
N LYS A 86 -2.85 21.59 -6.57
CA LYS A 86 -3.81 21.83 -7.66
C LYS A 86 -3.10 21.93 -9.00
N LEU A 87 -3.70 21.40 -10.07
CA LEU A 87 -3.12 21.40 -11.42
C LEU A 87 -2.67 22.79 -11.88
N GLN A 88 -3.52 23.80 -11.68
CA GLN A 88 -3.20 25.19 -12.07
C GLN A 88 -2.10 25.85 -11.22
N LYS A 89 -1.56 25.15 -10.23
CA LYS A 89 -0.43 25.59 -9.40
C LYS A 89 0.85 24.80 -9.66
N MET A 90 0.85 23.95 -10.69
CA MET A 90 2.02 23.22 -11.17
C MET A 90 2.60 23.96 -12.38
N SER A 91 3.91 24.02 -12.47
CA SER A 91 4.59 24.29 -13.73
C SER A 91 4.47 23.08 -14.68
N ALA A 92 4.75 23.24 -15.96
CA ALA A 92 4.78 22.11 -16.89
C ALA A 92 5.77 21.02 -16.43
N GLN A 93 6.96 21.42 -16.00
CA GLN A 93 7.98 20.49 -15.51
C GLN A 93 7.52 19.75 -14.24
N GLU A 94 6.92 20.45 -13.25
CA GLU A 94 6.37 19.80 -12.06
C GLU A 94 5.24 18.82 -12.41
N LEU A 95 4.47 19.10 -13.46
CA LEU A 95 3.41 18.20 -13.91
C LEU A 95 4.01 16.91 -14.51
N GLU A 96 4.99 17.04 -15.40
CA GLU A 96 5.65 15.91 -16.06
C GLU A 96 6.38 15.04 -15.03
N ASP A 97 7.28 15.64 -14.24
CA ASP A 97 8.08 14.90 -13.25
C ASP A 97 7.22 14.34 -12.11
N GLY A 98 6.21 15.11 -11.67
CA GLY A 98 5.27 14.68 -10.62
C GLY A 98 4.38 13.53 -11.09
N PHE A 99 3.94 13.55 -12.35
CA PHE A 99 3.19 12.44 -12.94
C PHE A 99 4.04 11.17 -12.95
N GLU A 100 5.27 11.26 -13.49
CA GLU A 100 6.19 10.10 -13.54
C GLU A 100 6.45 9.54 -12.14
N GLN A 101 6.79 10.38 -11.16
CA GLN A 101 7.13 9.92 -9.81
C GLN A 101 5.94 9.29 -9.08
N ILE A 102 4.74 9.89 -9.19
CA ILE A 102 3.54 9.38 -8.53
C ILE A 102 3.03 8.09 -9.21
N MET A 103 2.95 8.07 -10.54
CA MET A 103 2.49 6.89 -11.27
C MET A 103 3.47 5.73 -11.14
N SER A 104 4.77 6.00 -11.15
CA SER A 104 5.78 4.97 -10.92
C SER A 104 5.61 4.32 -9.55
N THR A 105 5.52 5.12 -8.48
CA THR A 105 5.43 4.56 -7.12
C THR A 105 4.07 3.94 -6.82
N ASN A 106 2.98 4.61 -7.22
CA ASN A 106 1.64 4.18 -6.81
C ASN A 106 1.00 3.13 -7.74
N VAL A 107 1.48 3.00 -8.99
CA VAL A 107 0.88 2.10 -9.99
C VAL A 107 1.91 1.13 -10.56
N LYS A 108 3.01 1.62 -11.19
CA LYS A 108 4.02 0.75 -11.79
C LYS A 108 4.61 -0.22 -10.76
N ALA A 109 4.97 0.27 -9.57
CA ALA A 109 5.53 -0.58 -8.51
C ALA A 109 4.57 -1.69 -8.07
N VAL A 110 3.24 -1.44 -8.06
CA VAL A 110 2.22 -2.46 -7.79
C VAL A 110 2.25 -3.55 -8.86
N LEU A 111 2.35 -3.17 -10.13
CA LEU A 111 2.45 -4.13 -11.25
C LEU A 111 3.75 -4.93 -11.22
N LEU A 112 4.88 -4.28 -10.89
CA LEU A 112 6.17 -4.96 -10.72
C LEU A 112 6.14 -5.97 -9.58
N ALA A 113 5.53 -5.60 -8.44
CA ALA A 113 5.35 -6.49 -7.30
C ALA A 113 4.45 -7.68 -7.65
N ALA A 114 3.34 -7.44 -8.35
CA ALA A 114 2.43 -8.48 -8.81
C ALA A 114 3.13 -9.47 -9.76
N HIS A 115 3.86 -8.96 -10.75
CA HIS A 115 4.61 -9.77 -11.69
C HIS A 115 5.69 -10.63 -11.01
N ALA A 116 6.47 -10.02 -10.11
CA ALA A 116 7.54 -10.73 -9.40
C ALA A 116 7.01 -11.83 -8.46
N SER A 117 5.84 -11.63 -7.86
CA SER A 117 5.29 -12.56 -6.86
C SER A 117 4.34 -13.62 -7.43
N TYR A 118 3.86 -13.46 -8.68
CA TYR A 118 2.81 -14.31 -9.24
C TYR A 118 3.10 -15.81 -9.14
N ALA A 119 4.26 -16.26 -9.61
CA ALA A 119 4.60 -17.70 -9.61
C ALA A 119 4.61 -18.28 -8.19
N ALA A 120 5.24 -17.59 -7.24
CA ALA A 120 5.28 -18.03 -5.85
C ALA A 120 3.91 -18.04 -5.17
N LEU A 121 3.05 -17.05 -5.48
CA LEU A 121 1.67 -17.02 -4.99
C LEU A 121 0.81 -18.11 -5.64
N GLN A 122 1.05 -18.45 -6.90
CA GLN A 122 0.36 -19.53 -7.59
C GLN A 122 0.65 -20.89 -6.96
N ASP A 123 1.91 -21.13 -6.59
CA ASP A 123 2.32 -22.40 -5.95
C ASP A 123 1.66 -22.61 -4.59
N THR A 124 1.32 -21.54 -3.87
CA THR A 124 0.67 -21.58 -2.55
C THR A 124 -0.83 -21.33 -2.60
N GLN A 125 -1.40 -21.03 -3.77
CA GLN A 125 -2.78 -20.53 -3.94
C GLN A 125 -3.04 -19.27 -3.10
N GLY A 126 -2.05 -18.38 -3.07
CA GLY A 126 -1.97 -17.24 -2.18
C GLY A 126 -2.82 -16.03 -2.60
N CYS A 127 -2.45 -14.87 -2.06
CA CYS A 127 -3.19 -13.63 -2.27
C CYS A 127 -2.26 -12.44 -2.54
N PHE A 128 -2.59 -11.64 -3.57
CA PHE A 128 -1.99 -10.34 -3.82
C PHE A 128 -2.93 -9.24 -3.29
N ILE A 129 -2.41 -8.35 -2.43
CA ILE A 129 -3.19 -7.27 -1.81
C ILE A 129 -2.52 -5.94 -2.11
N THR A 130 -3.28 -4.95 -2.61
CA THR A 130 -2.78 -3.59 -2.79
C THR A 130 -3.38 -2.61 -1.79
N THR A 131 -2.58 -1.64 -1.33
CA THR A 131 -3.08 -0.51 -0.54
C THR A 131 -3.54 0.61 -1.48
N GLY A 132 -4.86 0.70 -1.64
CA GLY A 132 -5.52 1.76 -2.35
C GLY A 132 -5.61 3.06 -1.52
N SER A 133 -6.77 3.68 -1.58
CA SER A 133 -7.20 4.86 -0.80
C SER A 133 -8.70 5.05 -1.05
N ASN A 134 -9.39 5.79 -0.18
CA ASN A 134 -10.71 6.33 -0.53
C ASN A 134 -10.67 7.11 -1.87
N ALA A 135 -9.51 7.64 -2.25
CA ALA A 135 -9.24 8.26 -3.55
C ALA A 135 -9.33 7.28 -4.74
N CYS A 136 -9.50 5.97 -4.51
CA CYS A 136 -9.87 5.01 -5.56
C CYS A 136 -11.33 5.18 -6.03
N PHE A 137 -12.19 5.77 -5.20
CA PHE A 137 -13.63 5.80 -5.40
C PHE A 137 -14.22 7.21 -5.49
N ARG A 138 -13.50 8.21 -4.95
CA ARG A 138 -13.98 9.60 -4.91
C ARG A 138 -12.82 10.59 -5.04
N PRO A 139 -13.08 11.80 -5.58
CA PRO A 139 -12.13 12.90 -5.50
C PRO A 139 -12.02 13.44 -4.06
N GLY A 140 -10.99 14.26 -3.81
CA GLY A 140 -10.79 14.93 -2.51
C GLY A 140 -9.94 14.15 -1.52
N GLY A 141 -9.36 12.99 -1.90
CA GLY A 141 -8.33 12.29 -1.12
C GLY A 141 -6.90 12.76 -1.42
N GLY A 142 -6.73 13.59 -2.44
CA GLY A 142 -5.46 14.18 -2.88
C GLY A 142 -5.69 15.16 -4.01
N GLY A 143 -4.62 15.63 -4.65
CA GLY A 143 -4.67 16.37 -5.90
C GLY A 143 -4.87 15.45 -7.12
N PRO A 144 -4.79 16.01 -8.34
CA PRO A 144 -5.13 15.27 -9.55
C PRO A 144 -4.22 14.08 -9.83
N LEU A 145 -2.92 14.18 -9.56
CA LEU A 145 -1.97 13.11 -9.85
C LEU A 145 -2.17 11.92 -8.92
N TYR A 146 -2.32 12.19 -7.62
CA TYR A 146 -2.60 11.15 -6.63
C TYR A 146 -3.95 10.48 -6.90
N THR A 147 -5.00 11.28 -7.11
CA THR A 147 -6.33 10.74 -7.39
C THR A 147 -6.32 9.84 -8.63
N ALA A 148 -5.70 10.29 -9.75
CA ALA A 148 -5.57 9.48 -10.94
C ALA A 148 -4.84 8.16 -10.68
N SER A 149 -3.72 8.19 -9.92
CA SER A 149 -2.96 6.99 -9.56
C SER A 149 -3.78 6.00 -8.73
N LYS A 150 -4.60 6.48 -7.80
CA LYS A 150 -5.43 5.62 -6.94
C LYS A 150 -6.66 5.08 -7.68
N TYR A 151 -7.28 5.85 -8.58
CA TYR A 151 -8.31 5.32 -9.49
C TYR A 151 -7.77 4.22 -10.40
N ALA A 152 -6.53 4.34 -10.90
CA ALA A 152 -5.89 3.32 -11.72
C ALA A 152 -5.82 1.96 -11.00
N LEU A 153 -5.63 1.94 -9.68
CA LEU A 153 -5.56 0.70 -8.91
C LEU A 153 -6.86 -0.11 -8.95
N ARG A 154 -8.03 0.52 -9.18
CA ARG A 154 -9.28 -0.23 -9.38
C ARG A 154 -9.20 -1.11 -10.62
N GLY A 155 -8.72 -0.54 -11.73
CA GLY A 155 -8.51 -1.30 -12.96
C GLY A 155 -7.45 -2.38 -12.79
N VAL A 156 -6.35 -2.06 -12.11
CA VAL A 156 -5.28 -3.03 -11.82
C VAL A 156 -5.81 -4.22 -11.02
N VAL A 157 -6.51 -3.97 -9.90
CA VAL A 157 -7.08 -5.06 -9.06
C VAL A 157 -8.08 -5.90 -9.84
N ALA A 158 -8.98 -5.26 -10.58
CA ALA A 158 -10.00 -5.97 -11.36
C ALA A 158 -9.38 -6.85 -12.46
N GLN A 159 -8.42 -6.30 -13.21
CA GLN A 159 -7.78 -7.05 -14.30
C GLN A 159 -6.88 -8.17 -13.76
N LEU A 160 -6.03 -7.88 -12.77
CA LEU A 160 -5.16 -8.93 -12.21
C LEU A 160 -5.95 -10.06 -11.53
N ALA A 161 -7.13 -9.77 -10.99
CA ALA A 161 -8.00 -10.82 -10.44
C ALA A 161 -8.48 -11.80 -11.52
N LEU A 162 -8.70 -11.34 -12.76
CA LEU A 162 -9.01 -12.20 -13.90
C LEU A 162 -7.78 -12.96 -14.40
N ASP A 163 -6.65 -12.26 -14.51
CA ASP A 163 -5.42 -12.84 -15.05
C ASP A 163 -4.81 -13.92 -14.13
N PHE A 164 -4.97 -13.75 -12.81
CA PHE A 164 -4.37 -14.62 -11.79
C PHE A 164 -5.29 -15.76 -11.33
N ALA A 165 -6.58 -15.67 -11.66
CA ALA A 165 -7.53 -16.74 -11.39
C ALA A 165 -7.17 -18.02 -12.17
N PRO A 166 -7.50 -19.23 -11.64
CA PRO A 166 -8.19 -19.47 -10.37
C PRO A 166 -7.27 -19.59 -9.16
N ASN A 167 -5.96 -19.48 -9.34
CA ASN A 167 -4.98 -19.90 -8.35
C ASN A 167 -4.61 -18.80 -7.34
N VAL A 168 -4.65 -17.52 -7.73
CA VAL A 168 -4.27 -16.39 -6.87
C VAL A 168 -5.43 -15.40 -6.77
N ARG A 169 -5.78 -15.02 -5.54
CA ARG A 169 -6.75 -13.95 -5.31
C ARG A 169 -6.06 -12.60 -5.35
N VAL A 170 -6.72 -11.61 -5.94
CA VAL A 170 -6.21 -10.24 -6.00
C VAL A 170 -7.24 -9.29 -5.40
N CYS A 171 -6.84 -8.59 -4.34
CA CYS A 171 -7.72 -7.71 -3.59
C CYS A 171 -7.03 -6.39 -3.24
N GLY A 172 -7.75 -5.48 -2.63
CA GLY A 172 -7.19 -4.25 -2.10
C GLY A 172 -7.89 -3.80 -0.82
N VAL A 173 -7.21 -2.92 -0.09
CA VAL A 173 -7.79 -2.15 1.01
C VAL A 173 -7.67 -0.67 0.63
N ALA A 174 -8.73 0.11 0.84
CA ALA A 174 -8.80 1.54 0.57
C ALA A 174 -8.95 2.33 1.88
N PRO A 175 -7.85 2.66 2.56
CA PRO A 175 -7.88 3.50 3.74
C PRO A 175 -8.41 4.91 3.43
N GLY A 176 -9.06 5.52 4.42
CA GLY A 176 -9.34 6.95 4.46
C GLY A 176 -8.15 7.77 4.96
N ALA A 177 -8.44 8.94 5.53
CA ALA A 177 -7.43 9.74 6.19
C ALA A 177 -6.90 9.00 7.43
N THR A 178 -5.59 8.74 7.44
CA THR A 178 -4.89 7.94 8.45
C THR A 178 -3.68 8.71 8.97
N ASP A 179 -3.45 8.74 10.27
CA ASP A 179 -2.31 9.40 10.91
C ASP A 179 -1.00 8.65 10.56
N THR A 180 -0.43 8.97 9.41
CA THR A 180 0.77 8.31 8.88
C THR A 180 1.80 9.32 8.41
N PRO A 181 3.08 8.93 8.35
CA PRO A 181 4.11 9.77 7.75
C PRO A 181 4.14 9.68 6.21
N ILE A 182 3.00 9.45 5.55
CA ILE A 182 2.98 9.46 4.08
C ILE A 182 3.57 10.76 3.56
N GLY A 183 4.58 10.63 2.71
CA GLY A 183 5.37 11.74 2.21
C GLY A 183 4.87 12.30 0.88
N GLY A 184 5.30 13.53 0.59
CA GLY A 184 5.19 14.12 -0.73
C GLY A 184 6.29 13.67 -1.68
N THR A 185 6.35 14.30 -2.84
CA THR A 185 7.32 14.02 -3.89
C THR A 185 8.29 15.19 -4.08
N ASP A 186 9.53 14.89 -4.42
CA ASP A 186 10.55 15.92 -4.70
C ASP A 186 10.18 16.68 -5.97
N ALA A 187 9.64 15.99 -6.98
CA ALA A 187 9.15 16.56 -8.22
C ALA A 187 8.09 17.68 -8.03
N LEU A 188 7.33 17.63 -6.94
CA LEU A 188 6.34 18.65 -6.60
C LEU A 188 6.83 19.65 -5.55
N ASN A 189 8.14 19.69 -5.26
CA ASN A 189 8.75 20.52 -4.21
C ASN A 189 8.14 20.23 -2.81
N GLN A 190 7.96 18.94 -2.49
CA GLN A 190 7.33 18.49 -1.24
C GLN A 190 8.26 17.64 -0.37
N THR A 191 9.58 17.69 -0.63
CA THR A 191 10.60 17.02 0.17
C THR A 191 10.43 17.32 1.66
N GLY A 192 10.41 16.28 2.47
CA GLY A 192 10.25 16.39 3.93
C GLY A 192 8.83 16.72 4.42
N LYS A 193 7.86 16.91 3.52
CA LYS A 193 6.45 16.98 3.91
C LYS A 193 5.97 15.59 4.35
N SER A 194 5.16 15.58 5.39
CA SER A 194 4.57 14.35 5.94
C SER A 194 3.20 14.69 6.53
N MET A 195 2.22 13.81 6.32
CA MET A 195 0.84 14.05 6.75
C MET A 195 0.72 14.21 8.26
N ASN A 196 1.39 13.37 9.04
CA ASN A 196 1.30 13.35 10.49
C ASN A 196 2.01 14.52 11.20
N LYS A 197 2.78 15.34 10.47
CA LYS A 197 3.42 16.55 11.04
C LYS A 197 2.45 17.74 11.20
N ASP A 198 1.31 17.71 10.54
CA ASP A 198 0.29 18.78 10.58
C ASP A 198 -0.93 18.33 11.40
N ARG A 199 -0.84 18.44 12.72
CA ARG A 199 -1.90 18.04 13.66
C ARG A 199 -3.20 18.80 13.45
N ALA A 200 -3.14 20.10 13.19
CA ALA A 200 -4.32 20.93 12.95
C ALA A 200 -5.06 20.46 11.68
N ARG A 201 -4.30 20.04 10.67
CA ARG A 201 -4.86 19.45 9.46
C ARG A 201 -5.57 18.12 9.73
N LEU A 202 -4.94 17.23 10.49
CA LEU A 202 -5.55 15.94 10.86
C LEU A 202 -6.86 16.15 11.62
N GLU A 203 -6.89 17.05 12.59
CA GLU A 203 -8.10 17.41 13.32
C GLU A 203 -9.19 17.97 12.40
N SER A 204 -8.81 18.88 11.50
CA SER A 204 -9.74 19.42 10.50
C SER A 204 -10.30 18.34 9.57
N MET A 205 -9.46 17.41 9.11
CA MET A 205 -9.91 16.27 8.28
C MET A 205 -10.88 15.38 9.06
N GLY A 206 -10.58 15.09 10.33
CA GLY A 206 -11.43 14.26 11.20
C GLY A 206 -12.87 14.77 11.30
N LYS A 207 -13.08 16.09 11.34
CA LYS A 207 -14.41 16.70 11.42
C LYS A 207 -15.30 16.39 10.21
N HIS A 208 -14.73 16.01 9.08
CA HIS A 208 -15.48 15.67 7.85
C HIS A 208 -15.69 14.17 7.67
N ILE A 209 -15.14 13.34 8.55
CA ILE A 209 -15.30 11.89 8.53
C ILE A 209 -16.51 11.53 9.40
N PRO A 210 -17.48 10.71 8.94
CA PRO A 210 -18.65 10.34 9.74
C PRO A 210 -18.31 9.75 11.11
N LEU A 211 -17.22 8.96 11.24
CA LEU A 211 -16.75 8.47 12.54
C LEU A 211 -16.03 9.54 13.39
N GLY A 212 -15.97 10.81 12.94
CA GLY A 212 -15.53 11.97 13.71
C GLY A 212 -14.03 12.13 13.93
N ARG A 213 -13.19 11.27 13.35
CA ARG A 213 -11.74 11.30 13.54
C ARG A 213 -10.97 10.70 12.36
N VAL A 214 -9.70 11.03 12.28
CA VAL A 214 -8.72 10.33 11.45
C VAL A 214 -8.40 8.99 12.12
N SER A 215 -8.19 7.94 11.33
CA SER A 215 -7.80 6.61 11.83
C SER A 215 -6.33 6.53 12.22
N SER A 216 -5.98 5.56 13.07
CA SER A 216 -4.62 5.08 13.21
C SER A 216 -4.30 4.02 12.14
N PRO A 217 -3.02 3.74 11.85
CA PRO A 217 -2.61 2.69 10.90
C PRO A 217 -3.14 1.30 11.26
N GLU A 218 -3.15 0.97 12.55
CA GLU A 218 -3.55 -0.34 13.09
C GLU A 218 -5.01 -0.68 12.79
N GLU A 219 -5.88 0.33 12.72
CA GLU A 219 -7.31 0.15 12.49
C GLU A 219 -7.66 -0.41 11.10
N HIS A 220 -6.70 -0.47 10.21
CA HIS A 220 -6.88 -1.06 8.87
C HIS A 220 -6.38 -2.50 8.79
N THR A 221 -5.55 -2.95 9.73
CA THR A 221 -4.79 -4.20 9.62
C THR A 221 -5.67 -5.45 9.60
N ASP A 222 -6.81 -5.45 10.29
CA ASP A 222 -7.77 -6.56 10.27
C ASP A 222 -8.23 -6.93 8.86
N LEU A 223 -8.41 -5.94 7.98
CA LEU A 223 -8.81 -6.20 6.61
C LEU A 223 -7.71 -6.91 5.81
N TYR A 224 -6.44 -6.59 6.06
CA TYR A 224 -5.32 -7.29 5.41
C TYR A 224 -5.21 -8.72 5.92
N VAL A 225 -5.36 -8.96 7.22
CA VAL A 225 -5.38 -10.31 7.81
C VAL A 225 -6.53 -11.13 7.22
N MET A 226 -7.74 -10.56 7.17
CA MET A 226 -8.91 -11.21 6.58
C MET A 226 -8.67 -11.58 5.11
N LEU A 227 -8.16 -10.62 4.29
CA LEU A 227 -7.92 -10.85 2.86
C LEU A 227 -6.81 -11.87 2.60
N ALA A 228 -5.76 -11.89 3.43
CA ALA A 228 -4.68 -12.87 3.33
C ALA A 228 -5.13 -14.28 3.79
N SER A 229 -6.14 -14.36 4.67
CA SER A 229 -6.63 -15.62 5.21
C SER A 229 -7.42 -16.42 4.17
N GLU A 230 -7.06 -17.69 3.99
CA GLU A 230 -7.84 -18.63 3.20
C GLU A 230 -9.27 -18.80 3.76
N LYS A 231 -9.41 -18.88 5.07
CA LYS A 231 -10.73 -19.03 5.73
C LYS A 231 -11.56 -17.75 5.64
N GLY A 232 -10.91 -16.58 5.78
CA GLY A 232 -11.60 -15.29 5.85
C GLY A 232 -12.08 -14.78 4.49
N ALA A 233 -11.36 -15.07 3.40
CA ALA A 233 -11.60 -14.46 2.11
C ALA A 233 -11.50 -15.43 0.91
N ARG A 234 -11.80 -16.72 1.14
CA ARG A 234 -11.65 -17.76 0.10
C ARG A 234 -12.39 -17.47 -1.21
N TYR A 235 -13.50 -16.75 -1.14
CA TYR A 235 -14.34 -16.40 -2.30
C TYR A 235 -14.32 -14.89 -2.60
N VAL A 236 -13.23 -14.19 -2.16
CA VAL A 236 -13.07 -12.74 -2.35
C VAL A 236 -11.88 -12.47 -3.26
N THR A 237 -12.15 -11.95 -4.46
CA THR A 237 -11.15 -11.47 -5.42
C THR A 237 -11.73 -10.34 -6.28
N GLY A 238 -10.89 -9.53 -6.91
CA GLY A 238 -11.31 -8.43 -7.80
C GLY A 238 -11.94 -7.23 -7.10
N THR A 239 -11.83 -7.12 -5.77
CA THR A 239 -12.46 -6.06 -4.98
C THR A 239 -11.45 -5.26 -4.16
N ILE A 240 -11.81 -4.02 -3.86
CA ILE A 240 -11.08 -3.15 -2.92
C ILE A 240 -12.05 -2.81 -1.78
N LEU A 241 -11.70 -3.23 -0.56
CA LEU A 241 -12.49 -2.97 0.64
C LEU A 241 -12.21 -1.57 1.17
N VAL A 242 -13.26 -0.79 1.35
CA VAL A 242 -13.16 0.58 1.87
C VAL A 242 -13.06 0.57 3.39
N SER A 243 -12.07 1.30 3.95
CA SER A 243 -11.82 1.50 5.37
C SER A 243 -11.55 2.99 5.63
N ASP A 244 -12.59 3.82 5.57
CA ASP A 244 -12.46 5.28 5.53
C ASP A 244 -13.35 6.03 6.53
N GLY A 245 -13.88 5.32 7.52
CA GLY A 245 -14.73 5.91 8.54
C GLY A 245 -16.07 6.44 8.01
N GLY A 246 -16.50 5.97 6.83
CA GLY A 246 -17.74 6.39 6.17
C GLY A 246 -17.56 7.60 5.25
N LEU A 247 -16.34 8.06 5.00
CA LEU A 247 -16.06 9.25 4.17
C LEU A 247 -16.57 9.10 2.73
N SER A 248 -16.64 7.87 2.21
CA SER A 248 -17.16 7.55 0.87
C SER A 248 -18.65 7.11 0.89
N ALA A 249 -19.28 7.03 2.04
CA ALA A 249 -20.69 6.65 2.12
C ALA A 249 -21.59 7.76 1.55
N GLY A 250 -22.54 7.39 0.71
CA GLY A 250 -23.51 8.36 0.15
C GLY A 250 -22.99 9.13 -1.07
N GLN A 251 -21.96 8.64 -1.74
CA GLN A 251 -21.48 9.23 -3.00
C GLN A 251 -21.64 8.26 -4.17
#